data_6f1c061f54f04f7ef81c34d3fd5cdae1
#
_entry.id   6f1c061f54f04f7ef81c34d3fd5cdae1
#
_cell.length_a   1.000
_cell.length_b   1.000
_cell.length_c   1.000
_cell.angle_alpha   90.00
_cell.angle_beta   90.00
_cell.angle_gamma   90.00
#
_symmetry.space_group_name_H-M   'P 1'
#
loop_
_entity.id
_entity.type
_entity.pdbx_description
1 polymer ?
#
loop_
_entity_poly.entity_id
_entity_poly.type
_entity_poly.pdbx_seq_one_letter_code
_entity_poly.pdbx_strand_id
1 'polypeptide(L)'
;MMLSASGLSLPGRLVDASLEVAPGELVCLVGPNGSGKTSLLHALAGIGGGTGHVVLDGVDPRRLGPMERPRAFTYLPASRDLPWPLLARDLIALGGGGGVEGLDLEAVLDRRVDTLSTGERGRVLIARALAPRPKLLLLDEPTANLDPLWQIRLMALIRSELAGQARAALVAIHDLDAAQRYADRILVMDKGRIAAEGLDGPHVAQIFGIEKVDGRWQPVTR
;
A
#
# COMPACT_ATOMS: atom_id res chain seq x y z
N MET A 1 -13.84 12.48 -6.41
CA MET A 1 -12.83 11.49 -6.87
C MET A 1 -11.49 12.05 -6.48
N MET A 2 -10.63 11.25 -5.82
CA MET A 2 -9.30 11.67 -5.40
C MET A 2 -8.24 11.20 -6.41
N LEU A 3 -8.24 9.92 -6.74
CA LEU A 3 -7.35 9.31 -7.72
C LEU A 3 -8.17 8.77 -8.89
N SER A 4 -7.75 9.08 -10.10
CA SER A 4 -8.22 8.43 -11.33
C SER A 4 -7.00 7.95 -12.11
N ALA A 5 -7.00 6.71 -12.52
CA ALA A 5 -5.95 6.12 -13.34
C ALA A 5 -6.57 5.33 -14.49
N SER A 6 -6.05 5.52 -15.69
CA SER A 6 -6.57 4.86 -16.89
C SER A 6 -5.46 4.38 -17.82
N GLY A 7 -5.63 3.18 -18.36
CA GLY A 7 -4.75 2.59 -19.36
C GLY A 7 -3.33 2.34 -18.87
N LEU A 8 -3.14 2.12 -17.54
CA LEU A 8 -1.81 1.92 -16.99
C LEU A 8 -1.19 0.62 -17.49
N SER A 9 -0.02 0.73 -18.09
CA SER A 9 0.72 -0.42 -18.60
C SER A 9 2.21 -0.31 -18.31
N LEU A 10 2.82 -1.42 -17.90
CA LEU A 10 4.26 -1.61 -17.74
C LEU A 10 4.67 -2.86 -18.52
N PRO A 11 5.64 -2.79 -19.43
CA PRO A 11 6.03 -3.93 -20.26
C PRO A 11 6.28 -5.21 -19.46
N GLY A 12 5.55 -6.28 -19.80
CA GLY A 12 5.66 -7.61 -19.16
C GLY A 12 5.16 -7.70 -17.72
N ARG A 13 4.58 -6.62 -17.14
CA ARG A 13 4.22 -6.59 -15.72
C ARG A 13 2.81 -6.07 -15.44
N LEU A 14 2.33 -5.12 -16.23
CA LEU A 14 1.01 -4.51 -16.06
C LEU A 14 0.38 -4.27 -17.42
N VAL A 15 -0.90 -4.57 -17.57
CA VAL A 15 -1.62 -4.49 -18.84
C VAL A 15 -2.94 -3.78 -18.65
N ASP A 16 -3.05 -2.56 -19.18
CA ASP A 16 -4.30 -1.78 -19.30
C ASP A 16 -5.11 -1.69 -18.01
N ALA A 17 -4.42 -1.42 -16.88
CA ALA A 17 -5.10 -1.30 -15.60
C ALA A 17 -5.71 0.09 -15.44
N SER A 18 -6.98 0.12 -15.01
CA SER A 18 -7.71 1.36 -14.76
C SER A 18 -8.43 1.25 -13.41
N LEU A 19 -8.38 2.32 -12.60
CA LEU A 19 -9.05 2.36 -11.31
C LEU A 19 -9.31 3.80 -10.88
N GLU A 20 -10.23 3.92 -9.96
CA GLU A 20 -10.55 5.18 -9.27
C GLU A 20 -10.53 4.94 -7.77
N VAL A 21 -10.16 5.95 -6.99
CA VAL A 21 -10.19 5.91 -5.53
C VAL A 21 -10.84 7.19 -5.01
N ALA A 22 -11.80 7.03 -4.10
CA ALA A 22 -12.49 8.14 -3.46
C ALA A 22 -11.72 8.68 -2.25
N PRO A 23 -11.99 9.94 -1.81
CA PRO A 23 -11.51 10.40 -0.51
C PRO A 23 -12.08 9.55 0.64
N GLY A 24 -11.24 9.23 1.62
CA GLY A 24 -11.59 8.39 2.76
C GLY A 24 -11.49 6.89 2.48
N GLU A 25 -11.26 6.49 1.23
CA GLU A 25 -11.31 5.09 0.81
C GLU A 25 -9.99 4.36 1.08
N LEU A 26 -10.11 3.16 1.65
CA LEU A 26 -9.04 2.17 1.73
C LEU A 26 -9.31 1.06 0.73
N VAL A 27 -8.47 0.99 -0.31
CA VAL A 27 -8.54 -0.05 -1.33
C VAL A 27 -7.43 -1.07 -1.07
N CYS A 28 -7.78 -2.35 -0.93
CA CYS A 28 -6.80 -3.42 -0.88
C CYS A 28 -6.59 -4.05 -2.26
N LEU A 29 -5.32 -4.22 -2.63
CA LEU A 29 -4.90 -5.01 -3.79
C LEU A 29 -4.52 -6.40 -3.33
N VAL A 30 -5.21 -7.41 -3.81
CA VAL A 30 -4.92 -8.81 -3.53
C VAL A 30 -4.61 -9.55 -4.83
N GLY A 31 -3.94 -10.67 -4.74
CA GLY A 31 -3.58 -11.48 -5.91
C GLY A 31 -2.36 -12.35 -5.63
N PRO A 32 -2.14 -13.42 -6.40
CA PRO A 32 -0.97 -14.28 -6.24
C PRO A 32 0.35 -13.52 -6.43
N ASN A 33 1.45 -14.16 -6.07
CA ASN A 33 2.78 -13.61 -6.36
C ASN A 33 2.95 -13.45 -7.88
N GLY A 34 3.50 -12.30 -8.29
CA GLY A 34 3.66 -11.98 -9.71
C GLY A 34 2.39 -11.47 -10.41
N SER A 35 1.25 -11.32 -9.71
CA SER A 35 0.00 -10.83 -10.31
C SER A 35 0.02 -9.37 -10.78
N GLY A 36 1.03 -8.57 -10.37
CA GLY A 36 1.19 -7.19 -10.80
C GLY A 36 0.86 -6.13 -9.73
N LYS A 37 0.60 -6.50 -8.46
CA LYS A 37 0.29 -5.55 -7.36
C LYS A 37 1.33 -4.44 -7.24
N THR A 38 2.59 -4.79 -7.02
CA THR A 38 3.72 -3.85 -6.97
C THR A 38 3.83 -3.03 -8.25
N SER A 39 3.60 -3.63 -9.41
CA SER A 39 3.67 -2.95 -10.70
C SER A 39 2.58 -1.90 -10.86
N LEU A 40 1.38 -2.16 -10.35
CA LEU A 40 0.30 -1.17 -10.32
C LEU A 40 0.66 0.00 -9.40
N LEU A 41 1.15 -0.28 -8.18
CA LEU A 41 1.61 0.77 -7.25
C LEU A 41 2.76 1.61 -7.86
N HIS A 42 3.70 0.98 -8.56
CA HIS A 42 4.78 1.67 -9.28
C HIS A 42 4.23 2.57 -10.39
N ALA A 43 3.31 2.07 -11.21
CA ALA A 43 2.70 2.86 -12.29
C ALA A 43 1.98 4.11 -11.75
N LEU A 44 1.24 3.96 -10.64
CA LEU A 44 0.58 5.08 -9.95
C LEU A 44 1.59 6.09 -9.38
N ALA A 45 2.71 5.61 -8.84
CA ALA A 45 3.79 6.46 -8.33
C ALA A 45 4.67 7.08 -9.43
N GLY A 46 4.45 6.73 -10.70
CA GLY A 46 5.28 7.18 -11.82
C GLY A 46 6.66 6.52 -11.86
N ILE A 47 6.80 5.31 -11.31
CA ILE A 47 8.04 4.53 -11.29
C ILE A 47 8.00 3.49 -12.43
N GLY A 48 9.11 3.34 -13.17
CA GLY A 48 9.27 2.24 -14.14
C GLY A 48 8.90 2.56 -15.59
N GLY A 49 8.60 3.82 -15.94
CA GLY A 49 8.48 4.26 -17.35
C GLY A 49 7.27 3.68 -18.09
N GLY A 50 6.18 3.38 -17.39
CA GLY A 50 4.93 2.88 -17.98
C GLY A 50 4.14 3.94 -18.73
N THR A 51 3.11 3.49 -19.44
CA THR A 51 2.14 4.33 -20.15
C THR A 51 0.83 4.47 -19.36
N GLY A 52 -0.09 5.31 -19.81
CA GLY A 52 -1.37 5.59 -19.19
C GLY A 52 -1.39 6.93 -18.45
N HIS A 53 -2.55 7.26 -17.93
CA HIS A 53 -2.80 8.53 -17.27
C HIS A 53 -3.08 8.32 -15.78
N VAL A 54 -2.52 9.22 -14.95
CA VAL A 54 -2.80 9.28 -13.52
C VAL A 54 -3.15 10.70 -13.17
N VAL A 55 -4.28 10.89 -12.50
CA VAL A 55 -4.71 12.19 -11.98
C VAL A 55 -5.00 12.03 -10.50
N LEU A 56 -4.29 12.76 -9.68
CA LEU A 56 -4.50 12.83 -8.24
C LEU A 56 -4.94 14.25 -7.90
N ASP A 57 -6.18 14.38 -7.44
CA ASP A 57 -6.77 15.68 -7.08
C ASP A 57 -6.65 16.75 -8.19
N GLY A 58 -6.89 16.34 -9.43
CA GLY A 58 -6.83 17.19 -10.63
C GLY A 58 -5.44 17.38 -11.24
N VAL A 59 -4.38 16.81 -10.65
CA VAL A 59 -2.99 16.99 -11.10
C VAL A 59 -2.34 15.64 -11.42
N ASP A 60 -1.52 15.58 -12.45
CA ASP A 60 -0.66 14.41 -12.69
C ASP A 60 0.47 14.39 -11.64
N PRO A 61 0.50 13.41 -10.71
CA PRO A 61 1.47 13.38 -9.64
C PRO A 61 2.93 13.24 -10.12
N ARG A 62 3.12 12.78 -11.36
CA ARG A 62 4.45 12.67 -11.98
C ARG A 62 5.06 14.04 -12.33
N ARG A 63 4.22 15.08 -12.45
CA ARG A 63 4.64 16.46 -12.76
C ARG A 63 4.90 17.30 -11.52
N LEU A 64 4.59 16.77 -10.33
CA LEU A 64 4.80 17.48 -9.07
C LEU A 64 6.28 17.58 -8.74
N GLY A 65 6.68 18.77 -8.23
CA GLY A 65 8.03 19.02 -7.75
C GLY A 65 8.37 18.23 -6.47
N PRO A 66 9.69 18.16 -6.12
CA PRO A 66 10.13 17.41 -4.94
C PRO A 66 9.49 17.84 -3.62
N MET A 67 9.13 19.13 -3.48
CA MET A 67 8.51 19.68 -2.27
C MET A 67 7.00 19.37 -2.16
N GLU A 68 6.32 19.20 -3.29
CA GLU A 68 4.87 18.97 -3.35
C GLU A 68 4.54 17.46 -3.32
N ARG A 69 5.38 16.68 -3.97
CA ARG A 69 5.17 15.24 -4.17
C ARG A 69 4.93 14.46 -2.88
N PRO A 70 5.69 14.63 -1.76
CA PRO A 70 5.46 13.89 -0.53
C PRO A 70 4.10 14.16 0.12
N ARG A 71 3.54 15.37 -0.09
CA ARG A 71 2.19 15.72 0.38
C ARG A 71 1.07 15.22 -0.53
N ALA A 72 1.37 15.03 -1.81
CA ALA A 72 0.42 14.46 -2.75
C ALA A 72 0.31 12.95 -2.55
N PHE A 73 1.42 12.25 -2.58
CA PHE A 73 1.43 10.81 -2.32
C PHE A 73 2.74 10.32 -1.73
N THR A 74 2.67 9.21 -1.02
CA THR A 74 3.84 8.47 -0.54
C THR A 74 3.74 7.02 -0.99
N TYR A 75 4.84 6.49 -1.48
CA TYR A 75 4.99 5.08 -1.79
C TYR A 75 5.91 4.40 -0.78
N LEU A 76 5.42 3.35 -0.14
CA LEU A 76 6.19 2.47 0.74
C LEU A 76 6.42 1.14 0.02
N PRO A 77 7.66 0.80 -0.37
CA PRO A 77 7.97 -0.46 -1.03
C PRO A 77 7.92 -1.66 -0.06
N ALA A 78 7.73 -2.87 -0.60
CA ALA A 78 7.78 -4.12 0.17
C ALA A 78 9.19 -4.38 0.74
N SER A 79 10.26 -4.04 0.00
CA SER A 79 11.64 -4.12 0.52
C SER A 79 11.86 -3.07 1.59
N ARG A 80 12.43 -3.51 2.71
CA ARG A 80 12.73 -2.69 3.88
C ARG A 80 14.22 -2.49 4.11
N ASP A 81 15.01 -2.80 3.09
CA ASP A 81 16.46 -2.68 3.17
C ASP A 81 16.88 -1.20 3.12
N LEU A 82 17.54 -0.78 4.18
CA LEU A 82 18.11 0.55 4.31
C LEU A 82 19.59 0.38 4.68
N PRO A 83 20.48 0.50 3.70
CA PRO A 83 21.91 0.31 3.93
C PRO A 83 22.58 1.49 4.65
N TRP A 84 21.83 2.58 4.89
CA TRP A 84 22.40 3.82 5.45
C TRP A 84 22.30 3.84 6.97
N PRO A 85 23.38 4.22 7.66
CA PRO A 85 23.44 4.28 9.12
C PRO A 85 22.79 5.54 9.71
N LEU A 86 21.55 5.85 9.27
CA LEU A 86 20.77 6.96 9.79
C LEU A 86 20.13 6.60 11.13
N LEU A 87 19.93 7.59 11.99
CA LEU A 87 19.08 7.44 13.16
C LEU A 87 17.60 7.35 12.71
N ALA A 88 16.80 6.61 13.47
CA ALA A 88 15.38 6.44 13.12
C ALA A 88 14.63 7.78 13.05
N ARG A 89 14.89 8.70 13.99
CA ARG A 89 14.32 10.05 13.97
C ARG A 89 14.70 10.84 12.71
N ASP A 90 15.95 10.73 12.25
CA ASP A 90 16.43 11.46 11.07
C ASP A 90 15.77 10.90 9.80
N LEU A 91 15.61 9.57 9.73
CA LEU A 91 14.90 8.92 8.63
C LEU A 91 13.42 9.35 8.57
N ILE A 92 12.75 9.47 9.70
CA ILE A 92 11.37 9.95 9.78
C ILE A 92 11.30 11.42 9.34
N ALA A 93 12.24 12.25 9.80
CA ALA A 93 12.33 13.67 9.44
C ALA A 93 12.48 13.89 7.93
N LEU A 94 13.16 12.98 7.21
CA LEU A 94 13.23 13.03 5.73
C LEU A 94 11.85 12.90 5.06
N GLY A 95 10.86 12.36 5.75
CA GLY A 95 9.47 12.32 5.28
C GLY A 95 8.73 13.66 5.39
N GLY A 96 9.33 14.70 6.03
CA GLY A 96 8.69 16.01 6.19
C GLY A 96 8.25 16.35 7.62
N GLY A 97 8.65 15.54 8.60
CA GLY A 97 8.74 15.92 10.01
C GLY A 97 7.43 16.08 10.78
N GLY A 98 6.58 15.10 10.84
CA GLY A 98 5.48 14.99 11.82
C GLY A 98 5.67 13.74 12.68
N GLY A 99 5.46 13.82 13.99
CA GLY A 99 5.33 12.63 14.82
C GLY A 99 4.11 11.82 14.36
N VAL A 100 4.26 10.52 14.25
CA VAL A 100 3.14 9.62 14.00
C VAL A 100 2.90 8.83 15.28
N GLU A 101 1.79 9.12 15.93
CA GLU A 101 1.37 8.40 17.14
C GLU A 101 0.96 6.95 16.82
N GLY A 102 1.01 6.08 17.82
CA GLY A 102 0.53 4.70 17.70
C GLY A 102 1.50 3.71 17.05
N LEU A 103 2.77 4.10 16.83
CA LEU A 103 3.81 3.21 16.29
C LEU A 103 4.84 2.76 17.33
N ASP A 104 4.74 3.21 18.59
CA ASP A 104 5.63 2.88 19.72
C ASP A 104 7.11 2.99 19.32
N LEU A 105 7.53 4.18 18.89
CA LEU A 105 8.87 4.42 18.33
C LEU A 105 9.86 5.05 19.32
N GLU A 106 9.40 5.48 20.48
CA GLU A 106 10.15 6.28 21.46
C GLU A 106 11.49 5.61 21.83
N ALA A 107 11.48 4.30 22.03
CA ALA A 107 12.66 3.52 22.41
C ALA A 107 13.68 3.33 21.26
N VAL A 108 13.30 3.64 20.02
CA VAL A 108 14.15 3.39 18.83
C VAL A 108 14.56 4.64 18.07
N LEU A 109 14.00 5.82 18.42
CA LEU A 109 14.27 7.07 17.69
C LEU A 109 15.76 7.40 17.59
N ASP A 110 16.52 7.16 18.65
CA ASP A 110 17.97 7.45 18.74
C ASP A 110 18.84 6.27 18.32
N ARG A 111 18.26 5.19 17.83
CA ARG A 111 18.98 4.03 17.31
C ARG A 111 19.17 4.13 15.79
N ARG A 112 20.27 3.57 15.31
CA ARG A 112 20.56 3.45 13.87
C ARG A 112 19.60 2.44 13.24
N VAL A 113 19.04 2.79 12.08
CA VAL A 113 18.04 1.96 11.38
C VAL A 113 18.59 0.58 10.98
N ASP A 114 19.89 0.49 10.66
CA ASP A 114 20.55 -0.77 10.34
C ASP A 114 20.69 -1.73 11.53
N THR A 115 20.55 -1.22 12.78
CA THR A 115 20.58 -2.03 14.02
C THR A 115 19.19 -2.42 14.53
N LEU A 116 18.14 -1.93 13.90
CA LEU A 116 16.76 -2.23 14.28
C LEU A 116 16.35 -3.64 13.84
N SER A 117 15.48 -4.28 14.60
CA SER A 117 14.78 -5.47 14.15
C SER A 117 13.93 -5.17 12.90
N THR A 118 13.58 -6.19 12.15
CA THR A 118 12.75 -6.03 10.93
C THR A 118 11.41 -5.36 11.23
N GLY A 119 10.78 -5.70 12.36
CA GLY A 119 9.53 -5.09 12.80
C GLY A 119 9.70 -3.62 13.21
N GLU A 120 10.73 -3.28 14.02
CA GLU A 120 11.04 -1.90 14.39
C GLU A 120 11.33 -1.06 13.15
N ARG A 121 12.15 -1.57 12.23
CA ARG A 121 12.47 -0.89 10.97
C ARG A 121 11.23 -0.67 10.11
N GLY A 122 10.34 -1.68 10.04
CA GLY A 122 9.05 -1.55 9.36
C GLY A 122 8.21 -0.40 9.90
N ARG A 123 8.08 -0.28 11.24
CA ARG A 123 7.33 0.80 11.90
C ARG A 123 7.95 2.19 11.64
N VAL A 124 9.28 2.30 11.66
CA VAL A 124 9.99 3.55 11.31
C VAL A 124 9.72 3.96 9.88
N LEU A 125 9.73 3.02 8.93
CA LEU A 125 9.42 3.31 7.51
C LEU A 125 7.98 3.73 7.30
N ILE A 126 7.04 3.15 8.04
CA ILE A 126 5.64 3.54 8.04
C ILE A 126 5.49 4.96 8.61
N ALA A 127 6.15 5.26 9.74
CA ALA A 127 6.17 6.61 10.29
C ALA A 127 6.68 7.64 9.27
N ARG A 128 7.78 7.34 8.59
CA ARG A 128 8.30 8.17 7.50
C ARG A 128 7.28 8.36 6.37
N ALA A 129 6.56 7.31 6.00
CA ALA A 129 5.56 7.38 4.93
C ALA A 129 4.35 8.23 5.31
N LEU A 130 3.95 8.22 6.58
CA LEU A 130 2.82 8.98 7.11
C LEU A 130 3.19 10.42 7.49
N ALA A 131 4.46 10.70 7.82
CA ALA A 131 4.93 12.01 8.30
C ALA A 131 4.53 13.21 7.43
N PRO A 132 4.58 13.16 6.08
CA PRO A 132 4.18 14.29 5.24
C PRO A 132 2.66 14.47 5.17
N ARG A 133 1.88 13.61 5.82
CA ARG A 133 0.41 13.56 5.74
C ARG A 133 -0.09 13.53 4.29
N PRO A 134 0.34 12.56 3.48
CA PRO A 134 0.01 12.51 2.06
C PRO A 134 -1.49 12.37 1.82
N LYS A 135 -1.97 12.87 0.69
CA LYS A 135 -3.36 12.63 0.25
C LYS A 135 -3.57 11.18 -0.17
N LEU A 136 -2.57 10.55 -0.78
CA LEU A 136 -2.63 9.15 -1.21
C LEU A 136 -1.47 8.35 -0.62
N LEU A 137 -1.79 7.26 0.07
CA LEU A 137 -0.84 6.27 0.55
C LEU A 137 -0.83 5.08 -0.43
N LEU A 138 0.34 4.79 -0.99
CA LEU A 138 0.60 3.61 -1.81
C LEU A 138 1.50 2.67 -1.00
N LEU A 139 0.95 1.60 -0.45
CA LEU A 139 1.64 0.73 0.49
C LEU A 139 1.77 -0.68 -0.08
N ASP A 140 3.02 -1.12 -0.27
CA ASP A 140 3.31 -2.46 -0.78
C ASP A 140 3.71 -3.37 0.39
N GLU A 141 2.82 -4.30 0.72
CA GLU A 141 2.94 -5.27 1.82
C GLU A 141 3.34 -4.63 3.17
N PRO A 142 2.62 -3.59 3.65
CA PRO A 142 3.03 -2.85 4.84
C PRO A 142 3.03 -3.72 6.11
N THR A 143 2.27 -4.80 6.14
CA THR A 143 2.17 -5.75 7.27
C THR A 143 3.21 -6.87 7.23
N ALA A 144 3.99 -6.99 6.16
CA ALA A 144 5.00 -8.03 6.04
C ALA A 144 6.06 -7.92 7.15
N ASN A 145 6.44 -9.07 7.72
CA ASN A 145 7.42 -9.18 8.80
C ASN A 145 7.03 -8.48 10.12
N LEU A 146 5.77 -8.13 10.31
CA LEU A 146 5.23 -7.70 11.58
C LEU A 146 4.57 -8.90 12.28
N ASP A 147 4.63 -8.92 13.63
CA ASP A 147 3.85 -9.86 14.40
C ASP A 147 2.33 -9.59 14.27
N PRO A 148 1.46 -10.56 14.62
CA PRO A 148 0.03 -10.43 14.42
C PRO A 148 -0.61 -9.20 15.11
N LEU A 149 -0.11 -8.82 16.28
CA LEU A 149 -0.61 -7.63 16.99
C LEU A 149 -0.29 -6.36 16.21
N TRP A 150 0.94 -6.25 15.69
CA TRP A 150 1.35 -5.10 14.90
C TRP A 150 0.68 -5.03 13.53
N GLN A 151 0.36 -6.17 12.91
CA GLN A 151 -0.42 -6.20 11.67
C GLN A 151 -1.81 -5.57 11.89
N ILE A 152 -2.48 -5.95 12.97
CA ILE A 152 -3.80 -5.41 13.35
C ILE A 152 -3.70 -3.90 13.65
N ARG A 153 -2.74 -3.50 14.49
CA ARG A 153 -2.52 -2.10 14.88
C ARG A 153 -2.23 -1.22 13.67
N LEU A 154 -1.39 -1.69 12.75
CA LEU A 154 -1.04 -0.93 11.55
C LEU A 154 -2.24 -0.71 10.63
N MET A 155 -3.02 -1.76 10.35
CA MET A 155 -4.21 -1.62 9.51
C MET A 155 -5.25 -0.69 10.16
N ALA A 156 -5.43 -0.77 11.48
CA ALA A 156 -6.29 0.14 12.22
C ALA A 156 -5.76 1.60 12.18
N LEU A 157 -4.45 1.80 12.30
CA LEU A 157 -3.82 3.12 12.17
C LEU A 157 -4.03 3.70 10.78
N ILE A 158 -3.77 2.94 9.71
CA ILE A 158 -4.03 3.39 8.33
C ILE A 158 -5.49 3.80 8.20
N ARG A 159 -6.41 3.00 8.69
CA ARG A 159 -7.84 3.31 8.64
C ARG A 159 -8.19 4.60 9.39
N SER A 160 -7.61 4.83 10.58
CA SER A 160 -7.84 6.05 11.36
C SER A 160 -7.26 7.29 10.67
N GLU A 161 -6.14 7.18 9.96
CA GLU A 161 -5.56 8.28 9.19
C GLU A 161 -6.42 8.71 7.98
N LEU A 162 -7.32 7.85 7.52
CA LEU A 162 -8.24 8.16 6.43
C LEU A 162 -9.57 8.72 6.94
N ALA A 163 -9.96 8.40 8.18
CA ALA A 163 -11.27 8.75 8.73
C ALA A 163 -11.48 10.26 8.80
N GLY A 164 -12.54 10.75 8.16
CA GLY A 164 -12.89 12.18 8.14
C GLY A 164 -11.87 13.08 7.43
N GLN A 165 -10.90 12.51 6.72
CA GLN A 165 -9.85 13.22 6.00
C GLN A 165 -10.03 13.07 4.48
N ALA A 166 -9.59 14.09 3.73
CA ALA A 166 -9.50 14.01 2.28
C ALA A 166 -8.22 13.24 1.86
N ARG A 167 -8.08 11.99 2.35
CA ARG A 167 -6.97 11.08 2.08
C ARG A 167 -7.49 9.74 1.63
N ALA A 168 -6.66 8.95 0.97
CA ALA A 168 -6.98 7.58 0.57
C ALA A 168 -5.76 6.69 0.69
N ALA A 169 -5.97 5.38 0.71
CA ALA A 169 -4.89 4.40 0.69
C ALA A 169 -5.16 3.28 -0.32
N LEU A 170 -4.09 2.89 -1.03
CA LEU A 170 -4.04 1.70 -1.84
C LEU A 170 -2.99 0.76 -1.25
N VAL A 171 -3.41 -0.39 -0.77
CA VAL A 171 -2.58 -1.29 0.04
C VAL A 171 -2.51 -2.67 -0.62
N ALA A 172 -1.34 -3.07 -1.09
CA ALA A 172 -1.13 -4.44 -1.54
C ALA A 172 -0.89 -5.35 -0.34
N ILE A 173 -1.68 -6.40 -0.20
CA ILE A 173 -1.58 -7.38 0.89
C ILE A 173 -1.86 -8.79 0.38
N HIS A 174 -1.38 -9.79 1.15
CA HIS A 174 -1.63 -11.21 0.87
C HIS A 174 -2.76 -11.80 1.71
N ASP A 175 -3.04 -11.21 2.86
CA ASP A 175 -4.06 -11.68 3.80
C ASP A 175 -5.45 -11.23 3.34
N LEU A 176 -6.23 -12.20 2.85
CA LEU A 176 -7.59 -11.96 2.35
C LEU A 176 -8.57 -11.61 3.47
N ASP A 177 -8.37 -12.15 4.67
CA ASP A 177 -9.22 -11.83 5.83
C ASP A 177 -8.95 -10.41 6.32
N ALA A 178 -7.69 -9.97 6.32
CA ALA A 178 -7.34 -8.58 6.58
C ALA A 178 -7.92 -7.65 5.51
N ALA A 179 -7.87 -8.03 4.22
CA ALA A 179 -8.49 -7.25 3.17
C ALA A 179 -10.00 -7.08 3.41
N GLN A 180 -10.72 -8.17 3.69
CA GLN A 180 -12.16 -8.12 3.98
C GLN A 180 -12.51 -7.30 5.22
N ARG A 181 -11.64 -7.31 6.23
CA ARG A 181 -11.89 -6.62 7.50
C ARG A 181 -11.69 -5.11 7.41
N TYR A 182 -10.72 -4.64 6.65
CA TYR A 182 -10.28 -3.25 6.70
C TYR A 182 -10.60 -2.44 5.44
N ALA A 183 -10.69 -3.07 4.27
CA ALA A 183 -10.90 -2.36 3.02
C ALA A 183 -12.36 -1.95 2.81
N ASP A 184 -12.56 -0.80 2.18
CA ASP A 184 -13.84 -0.41 1.59
C ASP A 184 -14.07 -1.13 0.25
N ARG A 185 -12.97 -1.35 -0.49
CA ARG A 185 -12.97 -2.09 -1.76
C ARG A 185 -11.74 -2.98 -1.86
N ILE A 186 -11.91 -4.11 -2.55
CA ILE A 186 -10.84 -5.07 -2.80
C ILE A 186 -10.72 -5.26 -4.30
N LEU A 187 -9.54 -4.99 -4.86
CA LEU A 187 -9.22 -5.23 -6.25
C LEU A 187 -8.37 -6.50 -6.36
N VAL A 188 -8.82 -7.44 -7.15
CA VAL A 188 -8.12 -8.70 -7.39
C VAL A 188 -7.25 -8.58 -8.63
N MET A 189 -5.94 -8.76 -8.44
CA MET A 189 -4.95 -8.72 -9.50
C MET A 189 -4.63 -10.12 -10.02
N ASP A 190 -4.65 -10.30 -11.33
CA ASP A 190 -4.13 -11.50 -12.00
C ASP A 190 -3.40 -11.13 -13.28
N LYS A 191 -2.23 -11.73 -13.52
CA LYS A 191 -1.43 -11.60 -14.76
C LYS A 191 -1.29 -10.16 -15.27
N GLY A 192 -1.05 -9.22 -14.34
CA GLY A 192 -0.86 -7.80 -14.65
C GLY A 192 -2.14 -7.03 -14.94
N ARG A 193 -3.32 -7.55 -14.61
CA ARG A 193 -4.62 -6.90 -14.80
C ARG A 193 -5.39 -6.82 -13.48
N ILE A 194 -6.27 -5.85 -13.38
CA ILE A 194 -7.35 -5.87 -12.38
C ILE A 194 -8.40 -6.83 -12.95
N ALA A 195 -8.44 -8.05 -12.39
CA ALA A 195 -9.27 -9.13 -12.90
C ALA A 195 -10.69 -9.10 -12.35
N ALA A 196 -10.86 -8.62 -11.12
CA ALA A 196 -12.16 -8.56 -10.45
C ALA A 196 -12.14 -7.55 -9.29
N GLU A 197 -13.33 -7.25 -8.78
CA GLU A 197 -13.55 -6.50 -7.55
C GLU A 197 -14.30 -7.37 -6.54
N GLY A 198 -13.88 -7.33 -5.27
CA GLY A 198 -14.42 -8.16 -4.19
C GLY A 198 -13.83 -9.57 -4.15
N LEU A 199 -14.16 -10.30 -3.08
CA LEU A 199 -13.74 -11.70 -2.87
C LEU A 199 -14.89 -12.69 -2.95
N ASP A 200 -16.07 -12.23 -3.35
CA ASP A 200 -17.28 -13.03 -3.44
C ASP A 200 -17.51 -13.43 -4.90
N GLY A 201 -16.99 -14.58 -5.30
CA GLY A 201 -17.22 -15.03 -6.66
C GLY A 201 -16.26 -16.12 -7.16
N PRO A 202 -16.57 -16.73 -8.31
CA PRO A 202 -15.80 -17.86 -8.85
C PRO A 202 -14.37 -17.48 -9.26
N HIS A 203 -14.09 -16.18 -9.46
CA HIS A 203 -12.76 -15.68 -9.77
C HIS A 203 -11.75 -15.95 -8.66
N VAL A 204 -12.19 -15.98 -7.38
CA VAL A 204 -11.31 -16.31 -6.26
C VAL A 204 -10.81 -17.74 -6.38
N ALA A 205 -11.70 -18.69 -6.64
CA ALA A 205 -11.33 -20.08 -6.86
C ALA A 205 -10.40 -20.24 -8.07
N GLN A 206 -10.66 -19.51 -9.15
CA GLN A 206 -9.85 -19.56 -10.38
C GLN A 206 -8.45 -18.96 -10.21
N ILE A 207 -8.35 -17.82 -9.51
CA ILE A 207 -7.10 -17.06 -9.38
C ILE A 207 -6.24 -17.60 -8.23
N PHE A 208 -6.85 -17.90 -7.08
CA PHE A 208 -6.13 -18.30 -5.87
C PHE A 208 -6.13 -19.83 -5.64
N GLY A 209 -7.01 -20.59 -6.30
CA GLY A 209 -7.19 -22.02 -6.04
C GLY A 209 -7.83 -22.34 -4.70
N ILE A 210 -8.53 -21.35 -4.10
CA ILE A 210 -9.20 -21.46 -2.80
C ILE A 210 -10.65 -21.00 -2.91
N GLU A 211 -11.48 -21.48 -1.99
CA GLU A 211 -12.87 -21.06 -1.83
C GLU A 211 -13.17 -20.83 -0.36
N LYS A 212 -14.22 -20.06 -0.06
CA LYS A 212 -14.65 -19.79 1.31
C LYS A 212 -15.81 -20.67 1.68
N VAL A 213 -15.60 -21.60 2.61
CA VAL A 213 -16.63 -22.52 3.14
C VAL A 213 -16.74 -22.29 4.64
N ASP A 214 -17.95 -22.06 5.13
CA ASP A 214 -18.24 -21.77 6.54
C ASP A 214 -17.33 -20.67 7.14
N GLY A 215 -17.07 -19.63 6.34
CA GLY A 215 -16.25 -18.49 6.73
C GLY A 215 -14.75 -18.73 6.73
N ARG A 216 -14.25 -19.89 6.27
CA ARG A 216 -12.82 -20.23 6.22
C ARG A 216 -12.36 -20.48 4.79
N TRP A 217 -11.17 -19.98 4.48
CA TRP A 217 -10.52 -20.27 3.20
C TRP A 217 -9.96 -21.68 3.19
N GLN A 218 -10.28 -22.44 2.14
CA GLN A 218 -9.77 -23.80 1.94
C GLN A 218 -9.48 -24.06 0.45
N PRO A 219 -8.58 -24.98 0.13
CA PRO A 219 -8.29 -25.32 -1.26
C PRO A 219 -9.58 -25.80 -1.98
N VAL A 220 -9.73 -25.41 -3.23
CA VAL A 220 -10.79 -25.95 -4.10
C VAL A 220 -10.57 -27.44 -4.28
N THR A 221 -11.55 -28.25 -3.88
CA THR A 221 -11.55 -29.70 -4.11
C THR A 221 -11.79 -29.96 -5.60
N ARG A 222 -10.82 -30.58 -6.27
CA ARG A 222 -10.94 -31.00 -7.68
C ARG A 222 -11.74 -32.27 -7.81
#